data_315de1d61940c72578b1ace5cabab97f
#
_entry.id   315de1d61940c72578b1ace5cabab97f
#
_cell.length_a   1.000
_cell.length_b   1.000
_cell.length_c   1.000
_cell.angle_alpha   90.00
_cell.angle_beta   90.00
_cell.angle_gamma   90.00
#
_symmetry.space_group_name_H-M   'P 1'
#
loop_
_entity.id
_entity.type
_entity.pdbx_description
1 polymer ?
#
loop_
_entity_poly.entity_id
_entity_poly.type
_entity_poly.pdbx_seq_one_letter_code
_entity_poly.pdbx_strand_id
1 'polypeptide(L)'
;VSLEESVLSQVTTAIQNAQEKIVYASNGTLSDDDRASLATDIQGLRDQLLNLANTTDGNGRYIFASYKTETAPFSEEKGKYVKY
;
A
#
# COMPACT_ATOMS: atom_id res chain seq x y z
N VAL A 1 11.35 -17.93 7.43
CA VAL A 1 11.05 -16.51 7.22
C VAL A 1 9.79 -16.16 7.99
N SER A 2 9.84 -15.11 8.81
CA SER A 2 8.69 -14.70 9.59
C SER A 2 7.62 -14.06 8.71
N LEU A 3 6.38 -14.03 9.21
CA LEU A 3 5.29 -13.34 8.54
C LEU A 3 5.65 -11.86 8.31
N GLU A 4 6.24 -11.22 9.31
CA GLU A 4 6.63 -9.82 9.22
C GLU A 4 7.65 -9.59 8.10
N GLU A 5 8.66 -10.45 7.98
CA GLU A 5 9.65 -10.35 6.91
C GLU A 5 9.02 -10.55 5.53
N SER A 6 8.09 -11.50 5.40
CA SER A 6 7.37 -11.72 4.16
C SER A 6 6.56 -10.50 3.75
N VAL A 7 5.84 -9.90 4.68
CA VAL A 7 5.04 -8.71 4.43
C VAL A 7 5.93 -7.52 4.08
N LEU A 8 7.04 -7.33 4.78
CA LEU A 8 7.98 -6.26 4.49
C LEU A 8 8.58 -6.41 3.08
N SER A 9 8.87 -7.64 2.66
CA SER A 9 9.33 -7.90 1.30
C SER A 9 8.28 -7.49 0.25
N GLN A 10 7.01 -7.80 0.50
CA GLN A 10 5.92 -7.41 -0.38
C GLN A 10 5.74 -5.89 -0.40
N VAL A 11 5.89 -5.22 0.74
CA VAL A 11 5.84 -3.76 0.82
C VAL A 11 6.96 -3.15 -0.02
N THR A 12 8.17 -3.67 0.08
CA THR A 12 9.30 -3.21 -0.71
C THR A 12 9.01 -3.33 -2.21
N THR A 13 8.48 -4.46 -2.65
CA THR A 13 8.10 -4.67 -4.04
C THR A 13 7.03 -3.67 -4.50
N ALA A 14 6.02 -3.44 -3.67
CA ALA A 14 4.95 -2.48 -3.98
C ALA A 14 5.51 -1.06 -4.11
N ILE A 15 6.43 -0.68 -3.24
CA ILE A 15 7.08 0.64 -3.30
C ILE A 15 7.91 0.78 -4.57
N GLN A 16 8.65 -0.25 -4.96
CA GLN A 16 9.40 -0.24 -6.21
C GLN A 16 8.48 -0.07 -7.42
N ASN A 17 7.34 -0.76 -7.43
CA ASN A 17 6.34 -0.60 -8.48
C ASN A 17 5.79 0.82 -8.51
N ALA A 18 5.56 1.43 -7.36
CA ALA A 18 5.10 2.81 -7.26
C ALA A 18 6.15 3.78 -7.83
N GLN A 19 7.43 3.54 -7.55
CA GLN A 19 8.53 4.36 -8.07
C GLN A 19 8.58 4.27 -9.60
N GLU A 20 8.43 3.09 -10.17
CA GLU A 20 8.37 2.91 -11.62
C GLU A 20 7.20 3.69 -12.23
N LYS A 21 6.03 3.67 -11.57
CA LYS A 21 4.87 4.44 -12.03
C LYS A 21 5.12 5.94 -11.97
N ILE A 22 5.82 6.42 -10.96
CA ILE A 22 6.17 7.83 -10.84
C ILE A 22 7.11 8.25 -11.96
N VAL A 23 8.12 7.44 -12.28
CA VAL A 23 9.02 7.70 -13.41
C VAL A 23 8.24 7.74 -14.72
N TYR A 24 7.34 6.79 -14.92
CA TYR A 24 6.48 6.75 -16.10
C TYR A 24 5.61 8.01 -16.19
N ALA A 25 5.04 8.44 -15.07
CA ALA A 25 4.19 9.63 -15.00
C ALA A 25 4.94 10.92 -15.33
N SER A 26 6.25 10.97 -15.04
CA SER A 26 7.06 12.15 -15.30
C SER A 26 7.50 12.29 -16.75
N ASN A 27 7.15 11.35 -17.59
CA ASN A 27 7.53 11.31 -19.00
C ASN A 27 6.97 12.48 -19.83
N GLY A 28 5.84 13.05 -19.44
CA GLY A 28 5.29 14.25 -20.10
C GLY A 28 4.56 13.99 -21.43
N THR A 29 4.60 12.78 -21.97
CA THR A 29 3.97 12.43 -23.25
C THR A 29 2.73 11.57 -23.12
N LEU A 30 2.16 11.48 -21.92
CA LEU A 30 1.03 10.63 -21.62
C LEU A 30 -0.26 11.21 -22.15
N SER A 31 -1.09 10.35 -22.78
CA SER A 31 -2.47 10.70 -23.14
C SER A 31 -3.34 10.74 -21.88
N ASP A 32 -4.56 11.25 -22.02
CA ASP A 32 -5.52 11.25 -20.93
C ASP A 32 -5.88 9.82 -20.51
N ASP A 33 -5.98 8.90 -21.46
CA ASP A 33 -6.24 7.48 -21.17
C ASP A 33 -5.08 6.87 -20.38
N ASP A 34 -3.84 7.20 -20.74
CA ASP A 34 -2.66 6.74 -20.03
C ASP A 34 -2.64 7.25 -18.60
N ARG A 35 -3.02 8.51 -18.40
CA ARG A 35 -3.10 9.10 -17.06
C ARG A 35 -4.17 8.43 -16.22
N ALA A 36 -5.32 8.14 -16.80
CA ALA A 36 -6.41 7.46 -16.10
C ALA A 36 -5.99 6.05 -15.67
N SER A 37 -5.32 5.31 -16.56
CA SER A 37 -4.80 3.98 -16.25
C SER A 37 -3.76 4.04 -15.14
N LEU A 38 -2.87 5.01 -15.20
CA LEU A 38 -1.84 5.22 -14.18
C LEU A 38 -2.46 5.53 -12.82
N ALA A 39 -3.48 6.37 -12.79
CA ALA A 39 -4.17 6.70 -11.54
C ALA A 39 -4.82 5.46 -10.92
N THR A 40 -5.44 4.60 -11.74
CA THR A 40 -6.03 3.34 -11.27
C THR A 40 -4.95 2.42 -10.73
N ASP A 41 -3.82 2.31 -11.40
CA ASP A 41 -2.70 1.46 -10.95
C ASP A 41 -2.14 1.94 -9.61
N ILE A 42 -1.96 3.24 -9.43
CA ILE A 42 -1.46 3.82 -8.19
C ILE A 42 -2.46 3.61 -7.05
N GLN A 43 -3.75 3.76 -7.33
CA GLN A 43 -4.79 3.49 -6.34
C GLN A 43 -4.76 2.02 -5.89
N GLY A 44 -4.56 1.09 -6.84
CA GLY A 44 -4.42 -0.32 -6.53
C GLY A 44 -3.21 -0.60 -5.65
N LEU A 45 -2.07 0.04 -5.91
CA LEU A 45 -0.88 -0.07 -5.08
C LEU A 45 -1.11 0.49 -3.68
N ARG A 46 -1.81 1.61 -3.57
CA ARG A 46 -2.18 2.18 -2.28
C ARG A 46 -3.03 1.22 -1.46
N ASP A 47 -4.04 0.62 -2.09
CA ASP A 47 -4.91 -0.34 -1.43
C ASP A 47 -4.11 -1.59 -1.00
N GLN A 48 -3.19 -2.06 -1.83
CA GLN A 48 -2.31 -3.17 -1.50
C GLN A 48 -1.45 -2.85 -0.30
N LEU A 49 -0.84 -1.67 -0.26
CA LEU A 49 -0.01 -1.24 0.86
C LEU A 49 -0.81 -1.13 2.15
N LEU A 50 -2.03 -0.61 2.07
CA LEU A 50 -2.90 -0.53 3.24
C LEU A 50 -3.24 -1.92 3.77
N ASN A 51 -3.57 -2.85 2.89
CA ASN A 51 -3.85 -4.23 3.28
C ASN A 51 -2.63 -4.90 3.90
N LEU A 52 -1.44 -4.68 3.32
CA LEU A 52 -0.20 -5.24 3.88
C LEU A 52 0.11 -4.65 5.26
N ALA A 53 -0.10 -3.34 5.42
CA ALA A 53 0.14 -2.67 6.69
C ALA A 53 -0.82 -3.15 7.80
N ASN A 54 -1.99 -3.64 7.42
CA ASN A 54 -2.99 -4.18 8.34
C ASN A 54 -2.98 -5.71 8.38
N THR A 55 -1.89 -6.35 8.00
CA THR A 55 -1.78 -7.81 8.02
C THR A 55 -1.91 -8.34 9.44
N THR A 56 -2.67 -9.44 9.59
CA THR A 56 -2.84 -10.14 10.86
C THR A 56 -1.99 -11.41 10.90
N ASP A 57 -1.78 -11.92 12.10
CA ASP A 57 -0.95 -13.13 12.33
C ASP A 57 -1.73 -14.44 12.24
N GLY A 58 -2.99 -14.40 11.82
CA GLY A 58 -3.86 -15.56 11.79
C GLY A 58 -4.67 -15.74 13.06
N ASN A 59 -4.35 -15.03 14.13
CA ASN A 59 -5.09 -15.01 15.38
C ASN A 59 -5.88 -13.73 15.57
N GLY A 60 -6.04 -12.96 14.50
CA GLY A 60 -6.77 -11.69 14.51
C GLY A 60 -5.96 -10.51 15.05
N ARG A 61 -4.67 -10.67 15.24
CA ARG A 61 -3.80 -9.60 15.75
C ARG A 61 -3.03 -8.96 14.61
N TYR A 62 -3.02 -7.64 14.57
CA TYR A 62 -2.32 -6.87 13.55
C TYR A 62 -0.83 -6.81 13.87
N ILE A 63 0.01 -7.25 12.94
CA ILE A 63 1.46 -7.42 13.19
C ILE A 63 2.21 -6.11 13.33
N PHE A 64 1.69 -5.02 12.77
CA PHE A 64 2.32 -3.69 12.85
C PHE A 64 1.69 -2.78 13.90
N ALA A 65 0.70 -3.25 14.65
CA ALA A 65 0.15 -2.50 15.77
C ALA A 65 0.98 -2.81 17.02
N SER A 66 1.28 -1.79 17.83
CA SER A 66 2.09 -1.99 19.03
C SER A 66 1.35 -2.86 20.03
N TYR A 67 0.65 -2.24 20.99
CA TYR A 67 -0.08 -3.02 21.99
C TYR A 67 -1.58 -3.11 21.74
N LYS A 68 -2.12 -2.37 20.77
CA LYS A 68 -3.53 -2.45 20.35
C LYS A 68 -3.67 -3.31 19.11
N THR A 69 -3.26 -4.56 19.24
CA THR A 69 -3.16 -5.47 18.09
C THR A 69 -4.50 -5.94 17.55
N GLU A 70 -5.60 -5.66 18.22
CA GLU A 70 -6.95 -6.02 17.78
C GLU A 70 -7.61 -4.93 16.93
N THR A 71 -6.95 -3.77 16.81
CA THR A 71 -7.45 -2.64 16.01
C THR A 71 -6.51 -2.42 14.83
N ALA A 72 -7.08 -2.25 13.65
CA ALA A 72 -6.27 -1.98 12.45
C ALA A 72 -5.44 -0.72 12.67
N PRO A 73 -4.09 -0.81 12.53
CA PRO A 73 -3.21 0.34 12.77
C PRO A 73 -3.36 1.45 11.74
N PHE A 74 -3.82 1.10 10.53
CA PHE A 74 -3.96 2.07 9.45
C PHE A 74 -5.39 2.04 8.92
N SER A 75 -5.93 3.22 8.64
CA SER A 75 -7.25 3.34 8.03
C SER A 75 -7.29 4.54 7.11
N GLU A 76 -8.18 4.48 6.13
CA GLU A 76 -8.43 5.60 5.24
C GLU A 76 -9.62 6.39 5.77
N GLU A 77 -9.43 7.69 6.02
CA GLU A 77 -10.50 8.57 6.43
C GLU A 77 -10.95 9.44 5.25
N LYS A 78 -12.17 9.18 4.76
CA LYS A 78 -12.81 9.98 3.70
C LYS A 78 -11.94 10.11 2.46
N GLY A 79 -11.13 9.09 2.18
CA GLY A 79 -10.28 9.07 1.00
C GLY A 79 -9.08 10.02 1.04
N LYS A 80 -8.77 10.60 2.18
CA LYS A 80 -7.72 11.62 2.26
C LYS A 80 -6.43 11.14 2.90
N TYR A 81 -6.52 10.40 3.98
CA TYR A 81 -5.36 10.05 4.80
C TYR A 81 -5.38 8.59 5.20
N VAL A 82 -4.20 8.06 5.40
CA VAL A 82 -4.02 6.81 6.12
C VAL A 82 -3.71 7.19 7.57
N LYS A 83 -4.54 6.73 8.49
CA LYS A 83 -4.43 7.08 9.90
C LYS A 83 -3.77 5.95 10.66
N TYR A 84 -2.79 6.30 11.46
CA TYR A 84 -2.08 5.34 12.30
C TYR A 84 -2.69 5.29 13.70
#